data_87bb6b8a6594a502a88158e78e28d332
#
_entry.id   87bb6b8a6594a502a88158e78e28d332
#
_cell.length_a   1.000
_cell.length_b   1.000
_cell.length_c   1.000
_cell.angle_alpha   90.00
_cell.angle_beta   90.00
_cell.angle_gamma   90.00
#
_symmetry.space_group_name_H-M   'P 1'
#
loop_
_entity.id
_entity.type
_entity.pdbx_description
1 polymer ?
#
loop_
_entity_poly.entity_id
_entity_poly.type
_entity_poly.pdbx_seq_one_letter_code
_entity_poly.pdbx_strand_id
1 'polypeptide(L)'
;MSVTFMLALARENSFTIVEDDCLGDLAFDGRPRQTLRGLDSGDTVLYLNSFSKSLVPWLRLGYLLVPGRFEKRLILAKFNADIASPALLQEMLALYLQRGLYAVHLERLVTQYASKRVCMAQAILCSKHLSLPYPEQAGGVFFWVQIPDAVLLWKRLRLQGVKLMPETVFSLTGSAQHFLRLSYVGCPLEQILEGIHCIDWEIDWLLEPKRRWKFS
;
A
#
# COMPACT_ATOMS: atom_id res chain seq x y z
N MET A 1 -19.26 6.38 -4.89
CA MET A 1 -20.24 6.32 -3.77
C MET A 1 -19.78 7.30 -2.71
N SER A 2 -20.65 8.23 -2.23
CA SER A 2 -20.25 9.22 -1.22
C SER A 2 -20.01 8.56 0.15
N VAL A 3 -19.03 9.07 0.89
CA VAL A 3 -18.71 8.63 2.27
C VAL A 3 -19.95 8.75 3.19
N THR A 4 -20.67 9.85 3.06
CA THR A 4 -21.92 10.12 3.81
C THR A 4 -23.01 9.09 3.51
N PHE A 5 -23.11 8.63 2.27
CA PHE A 5 -24.06 7.59 1.87
C PHE A 5 -23.74 6.24 2.52
N MET A 6 -22.44 5.86 2.58
CA MET A 6 -22.02 4.62 3.26
C MET A 6 -22.38 4.63 4.75
N LEU A 7 -22.16 5.74 5.45
CA LEU A 7 -22.52 5.88 6.86
C LEU A 7 -24.03 5.81 7.08
N ALA A 8 -24.83 6.45 6.22
CA ALA A 8 -26.29 6.38 6.27
C ALA A 8 -26.78 4.94 6.08
N LEU A 9 -26.28 4.26 5.05
CA LEU A 9 -26.63 2.87 4.75
C LEU A 9 -26.29 1.91 5.90
N ALA A 10 -25.11 2.11 6.52
CA ALA A 10 -24.68 1.30 7.65
C ALA A 10 -25.58 1.47 8.87
N ARG A 11 -26.04 2.70 9.14
CA ARG A 11 -26.97 3.00 10.25
C ARG A 11 -28.35 2.42 9.98
N GLU A 12 -28.90 2.62 8.78
CA GLU A 12 -30.21 2.10 8.39
C GLU A 12 -30.27 0.56 8.47
N ASN A 13 -29.20 -0.12 8.10
CA ASN A 13 -29.16 -1.58 8.06
C ASN A 13 -28.42 -2.21 9.25
N SER A 14 -28.03 -1.42 10.24
CA SER A 14 -27.39 -1.87 11.50
C SER A 14 -26.11 -2.71 11.31
N PHE A 15 -25.30 -2.43 10.27
CA PHE A 15 -23.99 -3.07 10.13
C PHE A 15 -22.85 -2.14 10.56
N THR A 16 -21.73 -2.73 10.90
CA THR A 16 -20.50 -2.00 11.28
C THR A 16 -19.55 -1.93 10.09
N ILE A 17 -18.99 -0.74 9.87
CA ILE A 17 -17.95 -0.54 8.88
C ILE A 17 -16.59 -0.77 9.55
N VAL A 18 -15.70 -1.51 8.91
CA VAL A 18 -14.28 -1.61 9.29
C VAL A 18 -13.49 -0.77 8.29
N GLU A 19 -12.92 0.34 8.77
CA GLU A 19 -12.08 1.23 7.99
C GLU A 19 -10.61 0.89 8.23
N ASP A 20 -9.97 0.30 7.21
CA ASP A 20 -8.51 0.06 7.21
C ASP A 20 -7.81 1.25 6.57
N ASP A 21 -7.13 2.05 7.40
CA ASP A 21 -6.41 3.26 6.99
C ASP A 21 -4.89 3.15 7.20
N CYS A 22 -4.33 1.93 7.05
CA CYS A 22 -2.90 1.67 7.25
C CYS A 22 -1.95 2.52 6.38
N LEU A 23 -2.46 3.20 5.36
CA LEU A 23 -1.72 4.09 4.48
C LEU A 23 -2.20 5.55 4.54
N GLY A 24 -3.14 5.88 5.42
CA GLY A 24 -3.76 7.19 5.52
C GLY A 24 -2.77 8.33 5.75
N ASP A 25 -1.75 8.09 6.56
CA ASP A 25 -0.67 9.05 6.83
C ASP A 25 0.20 9.35 5.59
N LEU A 26 0.15 8.52 4.54
CA LEU A 26 0.98 8.64 3.33
C LEU A 26 0.21 9.29 2.17
N ALA A 27 -0.48 10.39 2.43
CA ALA A 27 -1.10 11.23 1.40
C ALA A 27 -0.10 12.29 0.90
N PHE A 28 -0.02 12.47 -0.43
CA PHE A 28 0.97 13.35 -1.07
C PHE A 28 0.36 14.65 -1.63
N ASP A 29 -0.95 14.80 -1.54
CA ASP A 29 -1.69 15.97 -2.05
C ASP A 29 -1.78 17.12 -1.03
N GLY A 30 -1.22 16.93 0.17
CA GLY A 30 -1.23 17.91 1.27
C GLY A 30 -2.64 18.18 1.84
N ARG A 31 -3.65 17.41 1.44
CA ARG A 31 -5.03 17.59 1.90
C ARG A 31 -5.31 16.73 3.13
N PRO A 32 -5.95 17.29 4.17
CA PRO A 32 -6.44 16.49 5.28
C PRO A 32 -7.43 15.44 4.75
N ARG A 33 -7.15 14.17 5.01
CA ARG A 33 -8.09 13.09 4.65
C ARG A 33 -9.23 13.05 5.65
N GLN A 34 -10.44 13.08 5.12
CA GLN A 34 -11.63 12.79 5.91
C GLN A 34 -11.82 11.27 5.98
N THR A 35 -11.64 10.70 7.16
CA THR A 35 -11.92 9.29 7.42
C THR A 35 -13.41 9.08 7.66
N LEU A 36 -13.90 7.88 7.39
CA LEU A 36 -15.27 7.48 7.77
C LEU A 36 -15.48 7.63 9.28
N ARG A 37 -14.47 7.25 10.07
CA ARG A 37 -14.48 7.42 11.52
C ARG A 37 -14.58 8.87 11.95
N GLY A 38 -13.87 9.77 11.28
CA GLY A 38 -13.91 11.22 11.57
C GLY A 38 -15.25 11.86 11.25
N LEU A 39 -16.01 11.29 10.32
CA LEU A 39 -17.36 11.74 9.94
C LEU A 39 -18.48 11.00 10.68
N ASP A 40 -18.15 9.90 11.37
CA ASP A 40 -19.13 9.10 12.10
C ASP A 40 -19.46 9.75 13.43
N SER A 41 -20.63 10.36 13.56
CA SER A 41 -21.16 10.88 14.82
C SER A 41 -21.72 9.80 15.76
N GLY A 42 -21.68 8.54 15.35
CA GLY A 42 -22.21 7.38 16.08
C GLY A 42 -21.19 6.28 16.26
N ASP A 43 -21.69 5.13 16.66
CA ASP A 43 -20.92 3.92 16.91
C ASP A 43 -20.91 2.96 15.71
N THR A 44 -20.73 3.49 14.49
CA THR A 44 -20.85 2.70 13.26
C THR A 44 -19.50 2.22 12.72
N VAL A 45 -18.43 3.02 12.89
CA VAL A 45 -17.13 2.77 12.29
C VAL A 45 -16.11 2.28 13.31
N LEU A 46 -15.52 1.12 13.01
CA LEU A 46 -14.30 0.63 13.64
C LEU A 46 -13.14 1.05 12.74
N TYR A 47 -12.21 1.85 13.26
CA TYR A 47 -11.07 2.37 12.51
C TYR A 47 -9.78 1.67 12.95
N LEU A 48 -8.98 1.25 12.00
CA LEU A 48 -7.66 0.68 12.27
C LEU A 48 -6.57 1.41 11.48
N ASN A 49 -5.42 1.60 12.12
CA ASN A 49 -4.22 2.14 11.51
C ASN A 49 -2.97 1.41 12.01
N SER A 50 -1.86 1.54 11.28
CA SER A 50 -0.61 0.84 11.56
C SER A 50 0.60 1.76 11.34
N PHE A 51 1.52 1.75 12.29
CA PHE A 51 2.81 2.44 12.16
C PHE A 51 3.83 1.70 11.28
N SER A 52 3.49 0.51 10.79
CA SER A 52 4.41 -0.30 9.97
C SER A 52 4.76 0.31 8.62
N LYS A 53 3.94 1.22 8.10
CA LYS A 53 4.17 1.89 6.80
C LYS A 53 4.73 3.29 6.95
N SER A 54 4.39 3.96 8.04
CA SER A 54 4.82 5.32 8.33
C SER A 54 6.08 5.40 9.22
N LEU A 55 6.42 4.33 9.95
CA LEU A 55 7.69 4.21 10.67
C LEU A 55 8.52 3.06 10.09
N VAL A 56 8.47 1.90 10.76
CA VAL A 56 9.26 0.73 10.37
C VAL A 56 8.42 -0.54 10.41
N PRO A 57 8.52 -1.42 9.39
CA PRO A 57 7.67 -2.61 9.28
C PRO A 57 7.79 -3.59 10.45
N TRP A 58 8.97 -3.70 11.06
CA TRP A 58 9.25 -4.62 12.18
C TRP A 58 8.81 -4.10 13.54
N LEU A 59 8.34 -2.84 13.66
CA LEU A 59 7.76 -2.31 14.90
C LEU A 59 6.50 -3.09 15.32
N ARG A 60 5.73 -3.55 14.34
CA ARG A 60 4.51 -4.37 14.53
C ARG A 60 3.48 -3.75 15.48
N LEU A 61 3.42 -2.42 15.54
CA LEU A 61 2.42 -1.67 16.31
C LEU A 61 1.40 -1.01 15.38
N GLY A 62 0.17 -0.99 15.86
CA GLY A 62 -0.97 -0.29 15.28
C GLY A 62 -1.99 0.00 16.37
N TYR A 63 -3.09 0.62 16.00
CA TYR A 63 -4.16 0.92 16.92
C TYR A 63 -5.54 0.75 16.30
N LEU A 64 -6.52 0.49 17.16
CA LEU A 64 -7.93 0.42 16.82
C LEU A 64 -8.68 1.51 17.58
N LEU A 65 -9.51 2.28 16.87
CA LEU A 65 -10.55 3.11 17.48
C LEU A 65 -11.86 2.36 17.33
N VAL A 66 -12.42 1.95 18.45
CA VAL A 66 -13.58 1.05 18.45
C VAL A 66 -14.80 1.73 19.04
N PRO A 67 -16.02 1.46 18.49
CA PRO A 67 -17.26 1.80 19.16
C PRO A 67 -17.34 1.13 20.54
N GLY A 68 -17.85 1.86 21.56
CA GLY A 68 -17.89 1.40 22.95
C GLY A 68 -18.57 0.03 23.14
N ARG A 69 -19.58 -0.29 22.31
CA ARG A 69 -20.25 -1.60 22.31
C ARG A 69 -19.35 -2.79 22.00
N PHE A 70 -18.20 -2.58 21.33
CA PHE A 70 -17.25 -3.64 20.97
C PHE A 70 -16.02 -3.68 21.87
N GLU A 71 -15.77 -2.66 22.68
CA GLU A 71 -14.52 -2.48 23.43
C GLU A 71 -14.15 -3.73 24.25
N LYS A 72 -15.01 -4.17 25.15
CA LYS A 72 -14.75 -5.34 25.99
C LYS A 72 -14.47 -6.61 25.20
N ARG A 73 -15.22 -6.83 24.12
CA ARG A 73 -15.06 -8.03 23.27
C ARG A 73 -13.74 -8.00 22.51
N LEU A 74 -13.34 -6.84 22.01
CA LEU A 74 -12.08 -6.71 21.24
C LEU A 74 -10.86 -6.75 22.17
N ILE A 75 -10.95 -6.21 23.40
CA ILE A 75 -9.90 -6.37 24.40
C ILE A 75 -9.70 -7.87 24.72
N LEU A 76 -10.76 -8.62 24.95
CA LEU A 76 -10.69 -10.05 25.21
C LEU A 76 -10.14 -10.82 23.99
N ALA A 77 -10.61 -10.50 22.79
CA ALA A 77 -10.12 -11.13 21.56
C ALA A 77 -8.63 -10.88 21.36
N LYS A 78 -8.15 -9.64 21.59
CA LYS A 78 -6.72 -9.31 21.54
C LYS A 78 -5.91 -10.07 22.57
N PHE A 79 -6.38 -10.13 23.81
CA PHE A 79 -5.72 -10.92 24.87
C PHE A 79 -5.57 -12.40 24.48
N ASN A 80 -6.61 -12.98 23.88
CA ASN A 80 -6.56 -14.37 23.42
C ASN A 80 -5.65 -14.57 22.19
N ALA A 81 -5.45 -13.52 21.38
CA ALA A 81 -4.63 -13.63 20.18
C ALA A 81 -3.11 -13.54 20.45
N ASP A 82 -2.69 -12.65 21.35
CA ASP A 82 -1.26 -12.37 21.56
C ASP A 82 -0.89 -12.05 23.03
N ILE A 83 -1.82 -12.24 23.96
CA ILE A 83 -1.69 -11.92 25.40
C ILE A 83 -1.39 -10.43 25.62
N ALA A 84 -0.27 -9.93 25.08
CA ALA A 84 0.12 -8.52 25.12
C ALA A 84 1.09 -8.17 24.00
N SER A 85 0.94 -6.98 23.44
CA SER A 85 1.98 -6.39 22.58
C SER A 85 3.18 -5.98 23.43
N PRO A 86 4.43 -5.99 22.90
CA PRO A 86 5.64 -5.66 23.66
C PRO A 86 5.56 -4.26 24.31
N ALA A 87 5.53 -4.20 25.64
CA ALA A 87 5.35 -2.95 26.40
C ALA A 87 6.45 -1.93 26.10
N LEU A 88 7.70 -2.36 25.99
CA LEU A 88 8.83 -1.49 25.67
C LEU A 88 8.63 -0.73 24.35
N LEU A 89 8.18 -1.43 23.31
CA LEU A 89 7.94 -0.80 22.01
C LEU A 89 6.77 0.18 22.04
N GLN A 90 5.74 -0.11 22.84
CA GLN A 90 4.62 0.81 23.04
C GLN A 90 5.06 2.09 23.77
N GLU A 91 5.86 1.96 24.83
CA GLU A 91 6.41 3.11 25.56
C GLU A 91 7.34 3.97 24.69
N MET A 92 8.23 3.32 23.92
CA MET A 92 9.09 4.03 22.97
C MET A 92 8.27 4.82 21.93
N LEU A 93 7.23 4.21 21.38
CA LEU A 93 6.34 4.87 20.44
C LEU A 93 5.55 6.01 21.11
N ALA A 94 5.04 5.80 22.31
CA ALA A 94 4.33 6.84 23.07
C ALA A 94 5.22 8.08 23.29
N LEU A 95 6.46 7.88 23.74
CA LEU A 95 7.44 8.96 23.89
C LEU A 95 7.75 9.67 22.56
N TYR A 96 7.87 8.92 21.47
CA TYR A 96 8.13 9.46 20.13
C TYR A 96 6.98 10.36 19.67
N LEU A 97 5.74 9.93 19.88
CA LEU A 97 4.53 10.70 19.60
C LEU A 97 4.42 11.95 20.49
N GLN A 98 4.59 11.81 21.80
CA GLN A 98 4.50 12.91 22.78
C GLN A 98 5.51 14.02 22.50
N ARG A 99 6.70 13.67 22.04
CA ARG A 99 7.75 14.64 21.68
C ARG A 99 7.55 15.30 20.30
N GLY A 100 6.48 14.99 19.59
CA GLY A 100 6.20 15.49 18.24
C GLY A 100 7.14 14.99 17.15
N LEU A 101 8.02 14.04 17.47
CA LEU A 101 9.02 13.52 16.53
C LEU A 101 8.38 12.74 15.37
N TYR A 102 7.22 12.13 15.61
CA TYR A 102 6.47 11.43 14.56
C TYR A 102 6.02 12.39 13.46
N ALA A 103 5.49 13.56 13.81
CA ALA A 103 5.03 14.53 12.83
C ALA A 103 6.18 15.01 11.90
N VAL A 104 7.33 15.32 12.50
CA VAL A 104 8.53 15.71 11.75
C VAL A 104 9.04 14.59 10.84
N HIS A 105 9.03 13.35 11.33
CA HIS A 105 9.41 12.19 10.55
C HIS A 105 8.45 11.99 9.37
N LEU A 106 7.15 12.06 9.61
CA LEU A 106 6.12 11.86 8.62
C LEU A 106 6.21 12.89 7.48
N GLU A 107 6.43 14.14 7.79
CA GLU A 107 6.61 15.22 6.81
C GLU A 107 7.80 14.93 5.85
N ARG A 108 8.93 14.50 6.41
CA ARG A 108 10.11 14.10 5.62
C ARG A 108 9.82 12.88 4.75
N LEU A 109 9.15 11.88 5.32
CA LEU A 109 8.80 10.63 4.65
C LEU A 109 7.86 10.89 3.46
N VAL A 110 6.81 11.68 3.68
CA VAL A 110 5.85 12.08 2.64
C VAL A 110 6.54 12.80 1.49
N THR A 111 7.44 13.75 1.80
CA THR A 111 8.23 14.46 0.79
C THR A 111 9.10 13.51 -0.05
N GLN A 112 9.81 12.58 0.61
CA GLN A 112 10.64 11.60 -0.08
C GLN A 112 9.81 10.65 -0.96
N TYR A 113 8.67 10.16 -0.44
CA TYR A 113 7.81 9.26 -1.20
C TYR A 113 7.11 9.96 -2.36
N ALA A 114 6.72 11.22 -2.20
CA ALA A 114 6.19 12.03 -3.28
C ALA A 114 7.18 12.14 -4.45
N SER A 115 8.46 12.41 -4.17
CA SER A 115 9.52 12.48 -5.19
C SER A 115 9.71 11.14 -5.92
N LYS A 116 9.76 10.03 -5.17
CA LYS A 116 9.88 8.68 -5.74
C LYS A 116 8.66 8.30 -6.58
N ARG A 117 7.47 8.67 -6.12
CA ARG A 117 6.23 8.46 -6.86
C ARG A 117 6.24 9.17 -8.20
N VAL A 118 6.62 10.45 -8.22
CA VAL A 118 6.71 11.24 -9.45
C VAL A 118 7.73 10.62 -10.41
N CYS A 119 8.91 10.26 -9.91
CA CYS A 119 9.95 9.61 -10.69
C CYS A 119 9.46 8.31 -11.34
N MET A 120 8.85 7.41 -10.56
CA MET A 120 8.33 6.14 -11.10
C MET A 120 7.17 6.37 -12.06
N ALA A 121 6.25 7.29 -11.79
CA ALA A 121 5.14 7.61 -12.68
C ALA A 121 5.65 8.11 -14.04
N GLN A 122 6.63 9.03 -14.05
CA GLN A 122 7.24 9.52 -15.26
C GLN A 122 7.97 8.42 -16.04
N ALA A 123 8.73 7.56 -15.35
CA ALA A 123 9.41 6.43 -15.97
C ALA A 123 8.43 5.46 -16.62
N ILE A 124 7.30 5.15 -15.96
CA ILE A 124 6.25 4.30 -16.53
C ILE A 124 5.59 4.97 -17.76
N LEU A 125 5.30 6.27 -17.69
CA LEU A 125 4.71 7.00 -18.81
C LEU A 125 5.64 7.10 -20.04
N CYS A 126 6.96 7.04 -19.82
CA CYS A 126 7.97 7.01 -20.89
C CYS A 126 8.26 5.60 -21.40
N SER A 127 7.78 4.56 -20.69
CA SER A 127 7.94 3.17 -21.10
C SER A 127 7.13 2.85 -22.35
N LYS A 128 7.63 1.92 -23.19
CA LYS A 128 6.94 1.45 -24.39
C LYS A 128 5.84 0.43 -24.09
N HIS A 129 5.96 -0.29 -22.98
CA HIS A 129 5.19 -1.49 -22.68
C HIS A 129 4.33 -1.39 -21.43
N LEU A 130 4.58 -0.39 -20.59
CA LEU A 130 3.90 -0.21 -19.32
C LEU A 130 2.80 0.85 -19.46
N SER A 131 1.66 0.60 -18.86
CA SER A 131 0.60 1.62 -18.78
C SER A 131 0.06 1.74 -17.35
N LEU A 132 -0.35 2.97 -17.01
CA LEU A 132 -0.99 3.31 -15.75
C LEU A 132 -2.48 3.51 -15.99
N PRO A 133 -3.33 2.50 -15.73
CA PRO A 133 -4.77 2.65 -15.89
C PRO A 133 -5.40 3.58 -14.84
N TYR A 134 -4.68 3.82 -13.73
CA TYR A 134 -5.14 4.65 -12.61
C TYR A 134 -4.07 5.68 -12.22
N PRO A 135 -3.84 6.73 -13.03
CA PRO A 135 -2.75 7.70 -12.79
C PRO A 135 -3.00 8.62 -11.59
N GLU A 136 -4.25 8.85 -11.20
CA GLU A 136 -4.65 9.86 -10.20
C GLU A 136 -4.64 9.33 -8.76
N GLN A 137 -3.64 8.57 -8.37
CA GLN A 137 -3.50 8.14 -6.98
C GLN A 137 -2.89 9.26 -6.13
N ALA A 138 -3.63 9.78 -5.17
CA ALA A 138 -3.18 10.83 -4.26
C ALA A 138 -2.18 10.37 -3.19
N GLY A 139 -1.94 9.07 -3.07
CA GLY A 139 -1.07 8.49 -2.03
C GLY A 139 -0.75 7.03 -2.28
N GLY A 140 -0.26 6.35 -1.25
CA GLY A 140 0.07 4.94 -1.29
C GLY A 140 1.57 4.66 -1.35
N VAL A 141 1.97 3.45 -1.74
CA VAL A 141 3.38 3.00 -1.72
C VAL A 141 3.77 2.19 -2.96
N PHE A 142 2.86 2.07 -3.93
CA PHE A 142 3.07 1.30 -5.16
C PHE A 142 2.16 1.79 -6.28
N PHE A 143 2.53 1.43 -7.52
CA PHE A 143 1.65 1.50 -8.69
C PHE A 143 1.15 0.12 -9.09
N TRP A 144 -0.06 0.09 -9.62
CA TRP A 144 -0.64 -1.05 -10.30
C TRP A 144 -0.51 -0.82 -11.80
N VAL A 145 0.37 -1.57 -12.44
CA VAL A 145 0.83 -1.30 -13.81
C VAL A 145 0.37 -2.42 -14.72
N GLN A 146 -0.24 -2.05 -15.85
CA GLN A 146 -0.67 -3.02 -16.85
C GLN A 146 0.48 -3.37 -17.79
N ILE A 147 0.60 -4.68 -18.11
CA ILE A 147 1.62 -5.26 -18.98
C ILE A 147 1.06 -6.48 -19.74
N PRO A 148 1.75 -6.95 -20.80
CA PRO A 148 1.27 -8.10 -21.61
C PRO A 148 1.19 -9.44 -20.84
N ASP A 149 2.24 -9.82 -20.09
CA ASP A 149 2.33 -11.08 -19.33
C ASP A 149 3.12 -10.88 -18.04
N ALA A 150 2.38 -10.71 -16.93
CA ALA A 150 2.93 -10.41 -15.62
C ALA A 150 3.69 -11.60 -15.00
N VAL A 151 3.24 -12.82 -15.23
CA VAL A 151 3.80 -14.01 -14.58
C VAL A 151 5.14 -14.40 -15.20
N LEU A 152 5.20 -14.41 -16.53
CA LEU A 152 6.44 -14.73 -17.24
C LEU A 152 7.50 -13.69 -16.93
N LEU A 153 7.14 -12.41 -16.99
CA LEU A 153 8.03 -11.29 -16.71
C LEU A 153 8.55 -11.34 -15.26
N TRP A 154 7.68 -11.60 -14.29
CA TRP A 154 8.07 -11.75 -12.89
C TRP A 154 9.11 -12.86 -12.70
N LYS A 155 8.92 -14.05 -13.31
CA LYS A 155 9.85 -15.17 -13.19
C LYS A 155 11.24 -14.81 -13.71
N ARG A 156 11.32 -14.08 -14.82
CA ARG A 156 12.59 -13.70 -15.45
C ARG A 156 13.29 -12.57 -14.70
N LEU A 157 12.58 -11.50 -14.37
CA LEU A 157 13.12 -10.32 -13.68
C LEU A 157 13.59 -10.65 -12.25
N ARG A 158 12.91 -11.58 -11.57
CA ARG A 158 13.35 -12.06 -10.25
C ARG A 158 14.76 -12.64 -10.28
N LEU A 159 15.15 -13.34 -11.35
CA LEU A 159 16.50 -13.89 -11.53
C LEU A 159 17.56 -12.81 -11.75
N GLN A 160 17.13 -11.62 -12.20
CA GLN A 160 17.99 -10.44 -12.39
C GLN A 160 18.00 -9.50 -11.17
N GLY A 161 17.38 -9.90 -10.06
CA GLY A 161 17.32 -9.12 -8.82
C GLY A 161 16.21 -8.08 -8.76
N VAL A 162 15.36 -7.96 -9.80
CA VAL A 162 14.23 -7.02 -9.81
C VAL A 162 13.05 -7.60 -9.05
N LYS A 163 12.69 -6.95 -7.93
CA LYS A 163 11.60 -7.40 -7.04
C LYS A 163 10.29 -6.70 -7.41
N LEU A 164 9.37 -7.46 -7.94
CA LEU A 164 8.01 -7.02 -8.27
C LEU A 164 7.01 -8.13 -7.93
N MET A 165 5.71 -7.84 -7.95
CA MET A 165 4.69 -8.83 -7.62
C MET A 165 3.62 -8.87 -8.73
N PRO A 166 3.35 -10.06 -9.31
CA PRO A 166 2.32 -10.21 -10.32
C PRO A 166 0.93 -10.23 -9.70
N GLU A 167 -0.07 -9.85 -10.49
CA GLU A 167 -1.48 -9.83 -10.11
C GLU A 167 -1.99 -11.15 -9.52
N THR A 168 -1.48 -12.27 -9.99
CA THR A 168 -1.87 -13.61 -9.53
C THR A 168 -1.72 -13.83 -8.03
N VAL A 169 -0.80 -13.10 -7.37
CA VAL A 169 -0.61 -13.16 -5.91
C VAL A 169 -1.80 -12.54 -5.16
N PHE A 170 -2.56 -11.65 -5.81
CA PHE A 170 -3.67 -10.89 -5.22
C PHE A 170 -5.03 -11.38 -5.71
N SER A 171 -5.05 -12.21 -6.77
CA SER A 171 -6.27 -12.72 -7.37
C SER A 171 -6.76 -13.97 -6.67
N LEU A 172 -8.05 -14.01 -6.32
CA LEU A 172 -8.70 -15.20 -5.76
C LEU A 172 -8.83 -16.35 -6.76
N THR A 173 -8.92 -16.02 -8.05
CA THR A 173 -9.08 -17.03 -9.13
C THR A 173 -7.76 -17.44 -9.77
N GLY A 174 -6.68 -16.70 -9.52
CA GLY A 174 -5.37 -16.94 -10.13
C GLY A 174 -5.30 -16.73 -11.65
N SER A 175 -6.40 -16.29 -12.29
CA SER A 175 -6.54 -16.18 -13.74
C SER A 175 -6.02 -14.87 -14.35
N ALA A 176 -5.85 -13.84 -13.53
CA ALA A 176 -5.42 -12.52 -13.99
C ALA A 176 -3.88 -12.48 -14.14
N GLN A 177 -3.39 -12.03 -15.32
CA GLN A 177 -1.96 -12.08 -15.67
C GLN A 177 -1.44 -10.79 -16.31
N HIS A 178 -2.21 -9.68 -16.18
CA HIS A 178 -1.93 -8.47 -16.94
C HIS A 178 -1.45 -7.29 -16.09
N PHE A 179 -1.27 -7.49 -14.78
CA PHE A 179 -0.83 -6.41 -13.90
C PHE A 179 0.36 -6.81 -13.02
N LEU A 180 1.20 -5.81 -12.77
CA LEU A 180 2.28 -5.86 -11.79
C LEU A 180 2.11 -4.78 -10.73
N ARG A 181 2.40 -5.14 -9.49
CA ARG A 181 2.59 -4.19 -8.40
C ARG A 181 4.04 -3.75 -8.34
N LEU A 182 4.30 -2.47 -8.62
CA LEU A 182 5.61 -1.83 -8.54
C LEU A 182 5.67 -0.90 -7.34
N SER A 183 6.52 -1.22 -6.36
CA SER A 183 6.71 -0.39 -5.16
C SER A 183 7.86 0.57 -5.36
N TYR A 184 7.64 1.85 -5.03
CA TYR A 184 8.64 2.91 -5.15
C TYR A 184 9.29 3.31 -3.81
N VAL A 185 8.83 2.76 -2.68
CA VAL A 185 9.31 3.18 -1.36
C VAL A 185 10.57 2.48 -0.90
N GLY A 186 10.84 1.26 -1.39
CA GLY A 186 11.93 0.40 -0.91
C GLY A 186 13.27 0.59 -1.60
N CYS A 187 13.39 1.48 -2.59
CA CYS A 187 14.60 1.66 -3.39
C CYS A 187 14.97 3.15 -3.59
N PRO A 188 16.23 3.47 -3.89
CA PRO A 188 16.67 4.80 -4.34
C PRO A 188 16.05 5.18 -5.70
N LEU A 189 16.10 6.47 -6.05
CA LEU A 189 15.55 6.97 -7.31
C LEU A 189 16.21 6.34 -8.55
N GLU A 190 17.51 6.14 -8.51
CA GLU A 190 18.30 5.54 -9.59
C GLU A 190 17.81 4.12 -9.88
N GLN A 191 17.58 3.32 -8.83
CA GLN A 191 17.08 1.94 -8.97
C GLN A 191 15.64 1.88 -9.49
N ILE A 192 14.82 2.90 -9.28
CA ILE A 192 13.49 3.00 -9.89
C ILE A 192 13.63 3.06 -11.42
N LEU A 193 14.49 3.94 -11.92
CA LEU A 193 14.73 4.11 -13.36
C LEU A 193 15.32 2.85 -13.97
N GLU A 194 16.37 2.29 -13.36
CA GLU A 194 16.99 1.03 -13.79
C GLU A 194 15.98 -0.12 -13.85
N GLY A 195 15.13 -0.23 -12.82
CA GLY A 195 14.10 -1.27 -12.75
C GLY A 195 13.07 -1.17 -13.87
N ILE A 196 12.61 0.03 -14.22
CA ILE A 196 11.69 0.25 -15.35
C ILE A 196 12.39 -0.08 -16.69
N HIS A 197 13.65 0.34 -16.87
CA HIS A 197 14.45 -0.03 -18.05
C HIS A 197 14.64 -1.55 -18.19
N CYS A 198 14.92 -2.25 -17.09
CA CYS A 198 15.02 -3.72 -17.10
C CYS A 198 13.69 -4.38 -17.52
N ILE A 199 12.56 -3.84 -17.08
CA ILE A 199 11.24 -4.33 -17.49
C ILE A 199 11.03 -4.15 -18.99
N ASP A 200 11.27 -2.95 -19.52
CA ASP A 200 11.11 -2.67 -20.96
C ASP A 200 12.03 -3.55 -21.81
N TRP A 201 13.31 -3.67 -21.42
CA TRP A 201 14.26 -4.50 -22.14
C TRP A 201 13.84 -5.98 -22.15
N GLU A 202 13.34 -6.50 -21.04
CA GLU A 202 12.89 -7.88 -20.93
C GLU A 202 11.65 -8.15 -21.77
N ILE A 203 10.73 -7.17 -21.88
CA ILE A 203 9.55 -7.27 -22.74
C ILE A 203 9.98 -7.21 -24.21
N ASP A 204 10.86 -6.28 -24.60
CA ASP A 204 11.42 -6.21 -25.96
C ASP A 204 12.05 -7.56 -26.36
N TRP A 205 12.83 -8.17 -25.43
CA TRP A 205 13.45 -9.47 -25.66
C TRP A 205 12.42 -10.59 -25.85
N LEU A 206 11.31 -10.58 -25.10
CA LEU A 206 10.24 -11.58 -25.22
C LEU A 206 9.43 -11.43 -26.52
N LEU A 207 9.33 -10.22 -27.04
CA LEU A 207 8.59 -9.92 -28.28
C LEU A 207 9.42 -10.18 -29.55
N GLU A 208 10.74 -10.35 -29.48
CA GLU A 208 11.59 -10.66 -30.64
C GLU A 208 11.30 -12.07 -31.20
N PRO A 209 10.81 -12.19 -32.47
CA PRO A 209 10.34 -13.49 -33.02
C PRO A 209 11.42 -14.56 -33.14
N LYS A 210 12.70 -14.17 -33.26
CA LYS A 210 13.83 -15.08 -33.57
C LYS A 210 14.38 -15.84 -32.36
N ARG A 211 13.98 -15.55 -31.12
CA ARG A 211 14.55 -16.14 -29.90
C ARG A 211 13.65 -17.17 -29.20
N ARG A 212 12.40 -17.31 -29.65
CA ARG A 212 11.42 -18.29 -29.08
C ARG A 212 11.82 -19.76 -29.23
N TRP A 213 12.79 -20.10 -30.11
CA TRP A 213 13.09 -21.49 -30.50
C TRP A 213 14.32 -22.10 -29.81
N LYS A 214 14.92 -21.48 -28.79
CA LYS A 214 16.13 -22.01 -28.13
C LYS A 214 15.93 -22.71 -26.80
N PHE A 215 14.67 -22.85 -26.33
CA PHE A 215 14.36 -23.53 -25.07
C PHE A 215 13.11 -24.43 -25.22
N SER A 216 13.18 -25.40 -26.12
CA SER A 216 12.30 -26.57 -26.13
C SER A 216 13.11 -27.80 -25.77
#